data_9fe2a4cc70580b76b6a5b1119769a037
#
_entry.id   9fe2a4cc70580b76b6a5b1119769a037
#
_cell.length_a   1.000
_cell.length_b   1.000
_cell.length_c   1.000
_cell.angle_alpha   90.00
_cell.angle_beta   90.00
_cell.angle_gamma   90.00
#
_symmetry.space_group_name_H-M   'P 1'
#
loop_
_entity.id
_entity.type
_entity.pdbx_description
1 polymer ?
#
loop_
_entity_poly.entity_id
_entity_poly.type
_entity_poly.pdbx_seq_one_letter_code
_entity_poly.pdbx_strand_id
1 'polypeptide(L)'
;MNDGTDPESKSGPADRIPRHELVAVSVCSIMILTLTAFGLWPIGWLEACGFITGGICVWLTVSENVWTWPVGIANNILFFALFWQGRLFADASLQIIYIALSVFGWLNWRRGTSGGRLEIRYASRTERLICIVFVTIATWILSHILVAANGAAPFWDAFTTALSLAAQALMCRKRMDHWIVWIVADLVYVPLYFQRGLPLTSALYLVFLMLCIAGLKRWSSGMSEMGSNST
;
A
#
# COMPACT_ATOMS: atom_id res chain seq x y z
N MET A 1 -6.28 0.18 52.50
CA MET A 1 -5.53 1.12 51.67
C MET A 1 -5.53 0.55 50.27
N ASN A 2 -6.38 1.11 49.44
CA ASN A 2 -6.74 0.60 48.12
C ASN A 2 -5.85 1.38 47.13
N ASP A 3 -4.84 0.74 46.59
CA ASP A 3 -3.99 1.36 45.59
C ASP A 3 -4.56 1.06 44.20
N GLY A 4 -5.38 1.98 43.77
CA GLY A 4 -6.00 1.98 42.45
C GLY A 4 -4.98 2.33 41.38
N THR A 5 -4.28 1.34 40.83
CA THR A 5 -3.57 1.49 39.58
C THR A 5 -4.53 1.21 38.44
N ASP A 6 -5.15 2.29 37.90
CA ASP A 6 -5.83 2.31 36.64
C ASP A 6 -4.92 1.73 35.53
N PRO A 7 -5.41 0.79 34.71
CA PRO A 7 -4.69 0.35 33.53
C PRO A 7 -4.94 1.30 32.37
N GLU A 8 -4.88 2.62 32.59
CA GLU A 8 -4.97 3.59 31.50
C GLU A 8 -3.69 3.60 30.66
N SER A 9 -3.82 2.98 29.49
CA SER A 9 -3.34 3.48 28.22
C SER A 9 -1.85 3.87 28.14
N LYS A 10 -1.01 2.85 27.97
CA LYS A 10 0.27 3.06 27.28
C LYS A 10 0.04 3.11 25.76
N SER A 11 -0.71 4.10 25.28
CA SER A 11 -0.64 4.54 23.88
C SER A 11 0.70 5.27 23.71
N GLY A 12 1.66 4.61 23.09
CA GLY A 12 2.96 5.21 22.80
C GLY A 12 2.80 6.40 21.83
N PRO A 13 3.79 7.31 21.76
CA PRO A 13 3.73 8.52 20.92
C PRO A 13 3.52 8.26 19.43
N ALA A 14 3.70 7.03 18.96
CA ALA A 14 3.46 6.62 17.57
C ALA A 14 1.96 6.46 17.19
N ASP A 15 1.03 6.46 18.14
CA ASP A 15 -0.40 6.24 17.86
C ASP A 15 -1.17 7.54 17.57
N ARG A 16 -0.55 8.72 17.72
CA ARG A 16 -1.22 10.01 17.47
C ARG A 16 -0.87 10.53 16.08
N ILE A 17 -1.78 10.29 15.15
CA ILE A 17 -1.73 10.90 13.82
C ILE A 17 -1.85 12.44 13.98
N PRO A 18 -0.95 13.23 13.38
CA PRO A 18 -1.01 14.68 13.46
C PRO A 18 -2.34 15.21 12.90
N ARG A 19 -2.95 16.16 13.61
CA ARG A 19 -4.26 16.73 13.21
C ARG A 19 -4.24 17.32 11.79
N HIS A 20 -3.13 17.93 11.37
CA HIS A 20 -3.01 18.52 10.03
C HIS A 20 -3.03 17.45 8.93
N GLU A 21 -2.46 16.26 9.17
CA GLU A 21 -2.54 15.15 8.23
C GLU A 21 -3.98 14.63 8.09
N LEU A 22 -4.71 14.48 9.22
CA LEU A 22 -6.12 14.10 9.22
C LEU A 22 -6.97 15.11 8.42
N VAL A 23 -6.74 16.41 8.65
CA VAL A 23 -7.44 17.47 7.91
C VAL A 23 -7.13 17.37 6.41
N ALA A 24 -5.87 17.21 6.03
CA ALA A 24 -5.47 17.08 4.62
C ALA A 24 -6.15 15.89 3.94
N VAL A 25 -6.11 14.70 4.56
CA VAL A 25 -6.78 13.49 4.03
C VAL A 25 -8.28 13.68 3.92
N SER A 26 -8.92 14.30 4.95
CA SER A 26 -10.36 14.57 4.92
C SER A 26 -10.74 15.55 3.81
N VAL A 27 -9.99 16.64 3.66
CA VAL A 27 -10.23 17.65 2.60
C VAL A 27 -10.07 17.02 1.21
N CYS A 28 -9.02 16.25 0.97
CA CYS A 28 -8.83 15.54 -0.30
C CYS A 28 -9.98 14.56 -0.58
N SER A 29 -10.41 13.81 0.43
CA SER A 29 -11.52 12.84 0.29
C SER A 29 -12.83 13.55 -0.05
N ILE A 30 -13.17 14.64 0.67
CA ILE A 30 -14.36 15.45 0.43
C ILE A 30 -14.31 16.07 -0.98
N MET A 31 -13.15 16.56 -1.40
CA MET A 31 -12.95 17.13 -2.73
C MET A 31 -13.23 16.08 -3.82
N ILE A 32 -12.67 14.88 -3.71
CA ILE A 32 -12.91 13.79 -4.67
C ILE A 32 -14.40 13.45 -4.73
N LEU A 33 -15.06 13.26 -3.57
CA LEU A 33 -16.51 12.96 -3.52
C LEU A 33 -17.35 14.08 -4.13
N THR A 34 -17.01 15.33 -3.85
CA THR A 34 -17.72 16.49 -4.39
C THR A 34 -17.59 16.57 -5.91
N LEU A 35 -16.36 16.42 -6.43
CA LEU A 35 -16.12 16.44 -7.88
C LEU A 35 -16.86 15.30 -8.59
N THR A 36 -16.92 14.12 -7.97
CA THR A 36 -17.68 12.96 -8.49
C THR A 36 -19.18 13.23 -8.45
N ALA A 37 -19.71 13.79 -7.34
CA ALA A 37 -21.13 14.07 -7.17
C ALA A 37 -21.68 15.10 -8.18
N PHE A 38 -20.86 16.10 -8.52
CA PHE A 38 -21.23 17.12 -9.51
C PHE A 38 -20.88 16.74 -10.95
N GLY A 39 -20.36 15.52 -11.18
CA GLY A 39 -19.96 15.06 -12.50
C GLY A 39 -18.80 15.85 -13.12
N LEU A 40 -18.05 16.59 -12.29
CA LEU A 40 -16.89 17.38 -12.73
C LEU A 40 -15.64 16.51 -12.94
N TRP A 41 -15.68 15.27 -12.49
CA TRP A 41 -14.64 14.28 -12.64
C TRP A 41 -15.20 13.04 -13.34
N PRO A 42 -14.58 12.56 -14.44
CA PRO A 42 -15.10 11.48 -15.26
C PRO A 42 -14.82 10.08 -14.63
N ILE A 43 -15.07 9.92 -13.34
CA ILE A 43 -14.93 8.65 -12.62
C ILE A 43 -16.22 8.26 -11.93
N GLY A 44 -16.47 6.94 -11.83
CA GLY A 44 -17.61 6.40 -11.11
C GLY A 44 -17.44 6.43 -9.59
N TRP A 45 -18.54 6.33 -8.85
CA TRP A 45 -18.52 6.28 -7.38
C TRP A 45 -17.64 5.17 -6.82
N LEU A 46 -17.66 3.99 -7.45
CA LEU A 46 -16.85 2.85 -7.01
C LEU A 46 -15.35 3.13 -7.14
N GLU A 47 -14.96 3.78 -8.25
CA GLU A 47 -13.59 4.20 -8.50
C GLU A 47 -13.14 5.31 -7.54
N ALA A 48 -14.00 6.32 -7.30
CA ALA A 48 -13.74 7.38 -6.34
C ALA A 48 -13.53 6.83 -4.93
N CYS A 49 -14.39 5.91 -4.47
CA CYS A 49 -14.23 5.22 -3.20
C CYS A 49 -12.94 4.39 -3.15
N GLY A 50 -12.57 3.73 -4.26
CA GLY A 50 -11.32 3.00 -4.41
C GLY A 50 -10.11 3.92 -4.24
N PHE A 51 -10.09 5.08 -4.88
CA PHE A 51 -9.00 6.06 -4.77
C PHE A 51 -8.86 6.62 -3.34
N ILE A 52 -9.98 6.96 -2.70
CA ILE A 52 -9.97 7.47 -1.32
C ILE A 52 -9.45 6.42 -0.36
N THR A 53 -9.99 5.21 -0.41
CA THR A 53 -9.56 4.12 0.49
C THR A 53 -8.13 3.70 0.23
N GLY A 54 -7.66 3.72 -1.02
CA GLY A 54 -6.27 3.48 -1.39
C GLY A 54 -5.33 4.54 -0.79
N GLY A 55 -5.64 5.82 -0.95
CA GLY A 55 -4.87 6.91 -0.35
C GLY A 55 -4.81 6.84 1.17
N ILE A 56 -5.95 6.56 1.83
CA ILE A 56 -6.02 6.37 3.28
C ILE A 56 -5.18 5.16 3.71
N CYS A 57 -5.22 4.05 2.96
CA CYS A 57 -4.44 2.85 3.24
C CYS A 57 -2.94 3.16 3.23
N VAL A 58 -2.42 3.81 2.19
CA VAL A 58 -0.99 4.18 2.10
C VAL A 58 -0.61 5.15 3.21
N TRP A 59 -1.43 6.17 3.49
CA TRP A 59 -1.19 7.11 4.58
C TRP A 59 -1.15 6.44 5.97
N LEU A 60 -2.06 5.49 6.24
CA LEU A 60 -2.04 4.68 7.45
C LEU A 60 -0.78 3.82 7.54
N THR A 61 -0.28 3.32 6.40
CA THR A 61 0.99 2.58 6.32
C THR A 61 2.17 3.48 6.69
N VAL A 62 2.23 4.70 6.15
CA VAL A 62 3.23 5.72 6.52
C VAL A 62 3.23 5.97 8.02
N SER A 63 2.06 5.97 8.64
CA SER A 63 1.86 6.19 10.07
C SER A 63 2.02 4.92 10.93
N GLU A 64 2.44 3.79 10.35
CA GLU A 64 2.55 2.46 11.00
C GLU A 64 1.25 2.00 11.67
N ASN A 65 0.13 2.52 11.26
CA ASN A 65 -1.15 2.24 11.89
C ASN A 65 -1.72 0.90 11.40
N VAL A 66 -2.11 0.02 12.32
CA VAL A 66 -2.66 -1.31 12.01
C VAL A 66 -3.96 -1.25 11.19
N TRP A 67 -4.68 -0.13 11.23
CA TRP A 67 -5.89 0.08 10.44
C TRP A 67 -5.64 0.13 8.92
N THR A 68 -4.38 0.23 8.50
CA THR A 68 -4.01 0.07 7.07
C THR A 68 -4.55 -1.24 6.50
N TRP A 69 -4.58 -2.32 7.28
CA TRP A 69 -5.01 -3.64 6.82
C TRP A 69 -6.51 -3.75 6.58
N PRO A 70 -7.41 -3.41 7.55
CA PRO A 70 -8.85 -3.39 7.28
C PRO A 70 -9.24 -2.45 6.15
N VAL A 71 -8.63 -1.25 6.07
CA VAL A 71 -8.88 -0.29 5.00
C VAL A 71 -8.38 -0.85 3.66
N GLY A 72 -7.20 -1.49 3.63
CA GLY A 72 -6.68 -2.15 2.43
C GLY A 72 -7.56 -3.31 1.96
N ILE A 73 -8.10 -4.11 2.87
CA ILE A 73 -9.07 -5.16 2.52
C ILE A 73 -10.32 -4.56 1.89
N ALA A 74 -10.89 -3.50 2.49
CA ALA A 74 -12.05 -2.80 1.92
C ALA A 74 -11.73 -2.23 0.53
N ASN A 75 -10.55 -1.62 0.35
CA ASN A 75 -10.07 -1.13 -0.93
C ASN A 75 -10.00 -2.24 -1.99
N ASN A 76 -9.40 -3.38 -1.64
CA ASN A 76 -9.29 -4.52 -2.56
C ASN A 76 -10.66 -5.12 -2.91
N ILE A 77 -11.65 -5.10 -2.00
CA ILE A 77 -13.03 -5.53 -2.29
C ILE A 77 -13.68 -4.56 -3.29
N LEU A 78 -13.49 -3.25 -3.14
CA LEU A 78 -14.01 -2.26 -4.09
C LEU A 78 -13.40 -2.46 -5.48
N PHE A 79 -12.08 -2.62 -5.57
CA PHE A 79 -11.41 -2.90 -6.85
C PHE A 79 -11.78 -4.26 -7.43
N PHE A 80 -11.98 -5.29 -6.61
CA PHE A 80 -12.51 -6.55 -7.07
C PHE A 80 -13.87 -6.37 -7.77
N ALA A 81 -14.80 -5.64 -7.13
CA ALA A 81 -16.10 -5.37 -7.71
C ALA A 81 -16.00 -4.54 -9.00
N LEU A 82 -15.12 -3.53 -9.03
CA LEU A 82 -14.87 -2.69 -10.21
C LEU A 82 -14.36 -3.54 -11.40
N PHE A 83 -13.32 -4.33 -11.17
CA PHE A 83 -12.72 -5.17 -12.20
C PHE A 83 -13.65 -6.29 -12.67
N TRP A 84 -14.43 -6.87 -11.74
CA TRP A 84 -15.43 -7.88 -12.09
C TRP A 84 -16.52 -7.32 -13.01
N GLN A 85 -17.05 -6.12 -12.72
CA GLN A 85 -18.00 -5.42 -13.57
C GLN A 85 -17.40 -5.09 -14.95
N GLY A 86 -16.12 -4.70 -14.98
CA GLY A 86 -15.37 -4.43 -16.20
C GLY A 86 -14.94 -5.68 -16.97
N ARG A 87 -15.29 -6.90 -16.50
CA ARG A 87 -14.83 -8.19 -17.05
C ARG A 87 -13.32 -8.37 -17.09
N LEU A 88 -12.61 -7.67 -16.22
CA LEU A 88 -11.16 -7.75 -16.03
C LEU A 88 -10.85 -8.84 -14.98
N PHE A 89 -11.13 -10.10 -15.34
CA PHE A 89 -11.09 -11.20 -14.37
C PHE A 89 -9.70 -11.48 -13.81
N ALA A 90 -8.64 -11.21 -14.57
CA ALA A 90 -7.26 -11.35 -14.09
C ALA A 90 -6.97 -10.34 -12.96
N ASP A 91 -7.34 -9.07 -13.17
CA ASP A 91 -7.19 -8.01 -12.17
C ASP A 91 -8.07 -8.26 -10.93
N ALA A 92 -9.31 -8.74 -11.14
CA ALA A 92 -10.18 -9.16 -10.04
C ALA A 92 -9.55 -10.31 -9.23
N SER A 93 -8.96 -11.31 -9.88
CA SER A 93 -8.28 -12.43 -9.21
C SER A 93 -7.07 -11.94 -8.40
N LEU A 94 -6.34 -10.93 -8.89
CA LEU A 94 -5.23 -10.31 -8.18
C LEU A 94 -5.69 -9.65 -6.85
N GLN A 95 -6.89 -9.06 -6.82
CA GLN A 95 -7.43 -8.48 -5.59
C GLN A 95 -7.66 -9.54 -4.50
N ILE A 96 -8.01 -10.77 -4.88
CA ILE A 96 -8.15 -11.88 -3.92
C ILE A 96 -6.80 -12.19 -3.28
N ILE A 97 -5.72 -12.18 -4.06
CA ILE A 97 -4.36 -12.39 -3.54
C ILE A 97 -3.98 -11.25 -2.57
N TYR A 98 -4.29 -9.99 -2.92
CA TYR A 98 -4.06 -8.85 -2.03
C TYR A 98 -4.88 -8.93 -0.75
N ILE A 99 -6.13 -9.38 -0.79
CA ILE A 99 -6.95 -9.62 0.41
C ILE A 99 -6.28 -10.65 1.32
N ALA A 100 -5.84 -11.79 0.75
CA ALA A 100 -5.16 -12.83 1.52
C ALA A 100 -3.86 -12.32 2.18
N LEU A 101 -3.03 -11.58 1.43
CA LEU A 101 -1.82 -10.94 1.95
C LEU A 101 -2.16 -9.89 3.02
N SER A 102 -3.24 -9.12 2.85
CA SER A 102 -3.67 -8.13 3.83
C SER A 102 -4.12 -8.76 5.14
N VAL A 103 -4.86 -9.88 5.08
CA VAL A 103 -5.22 -10.65 6.28
C VAL A 103 -3.97 -11.19 6.98
N PHE A 104 -3.03 -11.76 6.22
CA PHE A 104 -1.75 -12.22 6.77
C PHE A 104 -0.95 -11.09 7.42
N GLY A 105 -0.82 -9.94 6.74
CA GLY A 105 -0.14 -8.76 7.26
C GLY A 105 -0.81 -8.23 8.54
N TRP A 106 -2.14 -8.18 8.55
CA TRP A 106 -2.91 -7.76 9.73
C TRP A 106 -2.63 -8.64 10.94
N LEU A 107 -2.68 -9.96 10.75
CA LEU A 107 -2.37 -10.91 11.82
C LEU A 107 -0.93 -10.76 12.31
N ASN A 108 0.03 -10.58 11.40
CA ASN A 108 1.44 -10.38 11.75
C ASN A 108 1.66 -9.08 12.54
N TRP A 109 1.08 -7.95 12.08
CA TRP A 109 1.26 -6.67 12.74
C TRP A 109 0.61 -6.63 14.13
N ARG A 110 -0.50 -7.38 14.32
CA ARG A 110 -1.17 -7.48 15.63
C ARG A 110 -0.48 -8.42 16.61
N ARG A 111 0.08 -9.53 16.13
CA ARG A 111 0.68 -10.54 17.00
C ARG A 111 2.06 -10.14 17.50
N GLY A 112 2.82 -9.36 16.73
CA GLY A 112 4.21 -9.02 17.06
C GLY A 112 5.11 -10.24 17.24
N THR A 113 6.35 -9.99 17.66
CA THR A 113 7.28 -11.05 18.06
C THR A 113 7.31 -11.09 19.59
N SER A 114 6.99 -12.23 20.20
CA SER A 114 7.07 -12.44 21.67
C SER A 114 6.24 -11.48 22.53
N GLY A 115 5.00 -11.14 22.09
CA GLY A 115 4.08 -10.30 22.86
C GLY A 115 4.32 -8.79 22.75
N GLY A 116 5.24 -8.35 21.87
CA GLY A 116 5.50 -6.95 21.56
C GLY A 116 4.97 -6.56 20.18
N ARG A 117 5.09 -5.28 19.85
CA ARG A 117 4.76 -4.74 18.50
C ARG A 117 5.78 -5.26 17.47
N LEU A 118 5.34 -5.61 16.27
CA LEU A 118 6.27 -6.01 15.20
C LEU A 118 7.18 -4.82 14.86
N GLU A 119 8.49 -5.02 14.98
CA GLU A 119 9.49 -3.98 14.74
C GLU A 119 9.77 -3.81 13.25
N ILE A 120 10.06 -2.57 12.87
CA ILE A 120 10.57 -2.24 11.53
C ILE A 120 12.02 -2.75 11.44
N ARG A 121 12.32 -3.48 10.37
CA ARG A 121 13.67 -3.98 10.08
C ARG A 121 13.94 -3.91 8.59
N TYR A 122 15.22 -3.83 8.22
CA TYR A 122 15.62 -4.07 6.83
C TYR A 122 15.44 -5.53 6.47
N ALA A 123 15.13 -5.79 5.20
CA ALA A 123 15.11 -7.15 4.67
C ALA A 123 16.52 -7.76 4.72
N SER A 124 16.61 -9.03 5.10
CA SER A 124 17.85 -9.79 5.07
C SER A 124 18.34 -9.98 3.61
N ARG A 125 19.62 -10.33 3.44
CA ARG A 125 20.16 -10.62 2.11
C ARG A 125 19.37 -11.73 1.40
N THR A 126 18.95 -12.74 2.13
CA THR A 126 18.14 -13.84 1.61
C THR A 126 16.74 -13.36 1.19
N GLU A 127 16.05 -12.53 2.00
CA GLU A 127 14.76 -11.98 1.65
C GLU A 127 14.84 -11.10 0.39
N ARG A 128 15.88 -10.27 0.25
CA ARG A 128 16.13 -9.47 -0.96
C ARG A 128 16.36 -10.34 -2.19
N LEU A 129 17.20 -11.39 -2.04
CA LEU A 129 17.44 -12.32 -3.14
C LEU A 129 16.15 -13.04 -3.57
N ILE A 130 15.35 -13.52 -2.61
CA ILE A 130 14.04 -14.13 -2.89
C ILE A 130 13.12 -13.15 -3.63
N CYS A 131 13.08 -11.90 -3.21
CA CYS A 131 12.28 -10.87 -3.89
C CYS A 131 12.76 -10.63 -5.33
N ILE A 132 14.07 -10.53 -5.56
CA ILE A 132 14.62 -10.33 -6.91
C ILE A 132 14.29 -11.53 -7.81
N VAL A 133 14.54 -12.75 -7.33
CA VAL A 133 14.21 -13.97 -8.07
C VAL A 133 12.71 -14.07 -8.35
N PHE A 134 11.87 -13.79 -7.35
CA PHE A 134 10.42 -13.80 -7.50
C PHE A 134 9.97 -12.78 -8.56
N VAL A 135 10.43 -11.52 -8.47
CA VAL A 135 10.07 -10.47 -9.44
C VAL A 135 10.50 -10.88 -10.84
N THR A 136 11.72 -11.41 -11.00
CA THR A 136 12.22 -11.85 -12.32
C THR A 136 11.39 -12.98 -12.91
N ILE A 137 11.14 -14.03 -12.15
CA ILE A 137 10.36 -15.20 -12.61
C ILE A 137 8.90 -14.83 -12.84
N ALA A 138 8.27 -14.10 -11.90
CA ALA A 138 6.89 -13.69 -12.03
C ALA A 138 6.69 -12.76 -13.23
N THR A 139 7.59 -11.79 -13.45
CA THR A 139 7.55 -10.92 -14.63
C THR A 139 7.63 -11.75 -15.91
N TRP A 140 8.57 -12.69 -15.97
CA TRP A 140 8.72 -13.56 -17.14
C TRP A 140 7.45 -14.38 -17.41
N ILE A 141 6.91 -15.08 -16.42
CA ILE A 141 5.69 -15.88 -16.57
C ILE A 141 4.49 -15.00 -16.95
N LEU A 142 4.24 -13.93 -16.18
CA LEU A 142 3.09 -13.06 -16.40
C LEU A 142 3.18 -12.34 -17.75
N SER A 143 4.35 -11.92 -18.21
CA SER A 143 4.50 -11.28 -19.52
C SER A 143 4.09 -12.22 -20.65
N HIS A 144 4.45 -13.51 -20.59
CA HIS A 144 4.02 -14.48 -21.58
C HIS A 144 2.50 -14.70 -21.57
N ILE A 145 1.89 -14.77 -20.37
CA ILE A 145 0.43 -14.88 -20.22
C ILE A 145 -0.25 -13.64 -20.82
N LEU A 146 0.25 -12.44 -20.50
CA LEU A 146 -0.33 -11.18 -20.99
C LEU A 146 -0.15 -10.99 -22.50
N VAL A 147 0.97 -11.46 -23.08
CA VAL A 147 1.15 -11.50 -24.55
C VAL A 147 0.09 -12.40 -25.18
N ALA A 148 -0.13 -13.60 -24.65
CA ALA A 148 -1.14 -14.52 -25.13
C ALA A 148 -2.58 -13.96 -24.98
N ALA A 149 -2.80 -13.09 -24.01
CA ALA A 149 -4.07 -12.38 -23.77
C ALA A 149 -4.20 -11.06 -24.55
N ASN A 150 -3.27 -10.73 -25.46
CA ASN A 150 -3.22 -9.48 -26.22
C ASN A 150 -3.18 -8.21 -25.34
N GLY A 151 -2.46 -8.25 -24.23
CA GLY A 151 -2.27 -7.12 -23.33
C GLY A 151 -1.57 -5.94 -24.01
N ALA A 152 -1.92 -4.71 -23.65
CA ALA A 152 -1.42 -3.50 -24.28
C ALA A 152 0.08 -3.20 -23.99
N ALA A 153 0.57 -3.60 -22.80
CA ALA A 153 1.98 -3.48 -22.42
C ALA A 153 2.41 -4.66 -21.53
N PRO A 154 2.48 -5.88 -22.09
CA PRO A 154 2.58 -7.13 -21.31
C PRO A 154 3.75 -7.16 -20.34
N PHE A 155 4.93 -6.69 -20.76
CA PHE A 155 6.12 -6.65 -19.91
C PHE A 155 5.97 -5.70 -18.72
N TRP A 156 5.53 -4.46 -18.99
CA TRP A 156 5.41 -3.45 -17.93
C TRP A 156 4.31 -3.78 -16.94
N ASP A 157 3.17 -4.29 -17.41
CA ASP A 157 2.07 -4.74 -16.55
C ASP A 157 2.49 -5.94 -15.69
N ALA A 158 3.22 -6.91 -16.27
CA ALA A 158 3.77 -8.04 -15.55
C ALA A 158 4.80 -7.61 -14.49
N PHE A 159 5.71 -6.71 -14.87
CA PHE A 159 6.79 -6.23 -14.00
C PHE A 159 6.24 -5.45 -12.79
N THR A 160 5.32 -4.52 -13.03
CA THR A 160 4.70 -3.75 -11.94
C THR A 160 3.83 -4.62 -11.04
N THR A 161 3.11 -5.61 -11.58
CA THR A 161 2.36 -6.59 -10.79
C THR A 161 3.30 -7.41 -9.88
N ALA A 162 4.40 -7.91 -10.42
CA ALA A 162 5.38 -8.66 -9.65
C ALA A 162 6.03 -7.81 -8.54
N LEU A 163 6.39 -6.56 -8.84
CA LEU A 163 6.89 -5.60 -7.84
C LEU A 163 5.87 -5.34 -6.73
N SER A 164 4.62 -5.11 -7.10
CA SER A 164 3.53 -4.82 -6.14
C SER A 164 3.30 -6.00 -5.18
N LEU A 165 3.32 -7.24 -5.69
CA LEU A 165 3.20 -8.43 -4.85
C LEU A 165 4.41 -8.60 -3.92
N ALA A 166 5.63 -8.35 -4.41
CA ALA A 166 6.85 -8.40 -3.60
C ALA A 166 6.82 -7.32 -2.51
N ALA A 167 6.45 -6.09 -2.85
CA ALA A 167 6.32 -4.99 -1.90
C ALA A 167 5.29 -5.30 -0.81
N GLN A 168 4.11 -5.80 -1.19
CA GLN A 168 3.07 -6.22 -0.24
C GLN A 168 3.55 -7.32 0.70
N ALA A 169 4.28 -8.32 0.20
CA ALA A 169 4.83 -9.39 1.04
C ALA A 169 5.89 -8.88 2.04
N LEU A 170 6.74 -7.94 1.62
CA LEU A 170 7.70 -7.27 2.51
C LEU A 170 6.99 -6.39 3.55
N MET A 171 5.95 -5.65 3.15
CA MET A 171 5.14 -4.83 4.05
C MET A 171 4.45 -5.67 5.12
N CYS A 172 3.95 -6.87 4.80
CA CYS A 172 3.37 -7.80 5.77
C CYS A 172 4.34 -8.15 6.92
N ARG A 173 5.65 -8.09 6.66
CA ARG A 173 6.72 -8.37 7.63
C ARG A 173 7.36 -7.11 8.20
N LYS A 174 6.81 -5.91 7.95
CA LYS A 174 7.39 -4.60 8.29
C LYS A 174 8.83 -4.42 7.82
N ARG A 175 9.16 -4.93 6.61
CA ARG A 175 10.48 -4.72 6.03
C ARG A 175 10.56 -3.34 5.37
N MET A 176 11.53 -2.52 5.78
CA MET A 176 11.78 -1.18 5.25
C MET A 176 11.86 -1.16 3.72
N ASP A 177 12.43 -2.21 3.16
CA ASP A 177 12.67 -2.38 1.71
C ASP A 177 11.37 -2.33 0.88
N HIS A 178 10.18 -2.56 1.48
CA HIS A 178 8.92 -2.46 0.75
C HIS A 178 8.68 -1.06 0.16
N TRP A 179 9.13 0.00 0.85
CA TRP A 179 9.02 1.36 0.34
C TRP A 179 9.81 1.56 -0.95
N ILE A 180 11.03 1.01 -1.00
CA ILE A 180 11.89 1.09 -2.21
C ILE A 180 11.22 0.34 -3.37
N VAL A 181 10.65 -0.83 -3.12
CA VAL A 181 9.97 -1.61 -4.17
C VAL A 181 8.72 -0.89 -4.67
N TRP A 182 7.93 -0.25 -3.80
CA TRP A 182 6.79 0.59 -4.20
C TRP A 182 7.24 1.81 -4.99
N ILE A 183 8.31 2.51 -4.57
CA ILE A 183 8.87 3.64 -5.33
C ILE A 183 9.25 3.21 -6.74
N VAL A 184 9.89 2.06 -6.91
CA VAL A 184 10.25 1.54 -8.25
C VAL A 184 9.00 1.24 -9.07
N ALA A 185 7.95 0.65 -8.47
CA ALA A 185 6.69 0.38 -9.16
C ALA A 185 6.01 1.69 -9.61
N ASP A 186 5.93 2.69 -8.73
CA ASP A 186 5.30 3.97 -9.03
C ASP A 186 6.06 4.76 -10.11
N LEU A 187 7.39 4.70 -10.11
CA LEU A 187 8.23 5.30 -11.17
C LEU A 187 7.94 4.70 -12.56
N VAL A 188 7.50 3.46 -12.62
CA VAL A 188 7.05 2.82 -13.87
C VAL A 188 5.61 3.19 -14.17
N TYR A 189 4.70 3.17 -13.18
CA TYR A 189 3.29 3.45 -13.38
C TYR A 189 3.03 4.89 -13.86
N VAL A 190 3.74 5.88 -13.31
CA VAL A 190 3.53 7.30 -13.69
C VAL A 190 3.68 7.51 -15.21
N PRO A 191 4.81 7.22 -15.86
CA PRO A 191 4.95 7.39 -17.31
C PRO A 191 4.08 6.42 -18.11
N LEU A 192 3.84 5.20 -17.61
CA LEU A 192 3.03 4.19 -18.29
C LEU A 192 1.59 4.67 -18.47
N TYR A 193 0.95 5.17 -17.40
CA TYR A 193 -0.42 5.68 -17.47
C TYR A 193 -0.52 7.00 -18.22
N PHE A 194 0.48 7.85 -18.13
CA PHE A 194 0.54 9.08 -18.93
C PHE A 194 0.55 8.78 -20.44
N GLN A 195 1.39 7.84 -20.87
CA GLN A 195 1.48 7.42 -22.28
C GLN A 195 0.20 6.71 -22.78
N ARG A 196 -0.56 6.10 -21.89
CA ARG A 196 -1.86 5.48 -22.21
C ARG A 196 -3.02 6.47 -22.30
N GLY A 197 -2.77 7.78 -22.16
CA GLY A 197 -3.80 8.80 -22.16
C GLY A 197 -4.66 8.83 -20.88
N LEU A 198 -4.10 8.35 -19.77
CA LEU A 198 -4.71 8.33 -18.45
C LEU A 198 -3.98 9.28 -17.47
N PRO A 199 -3.95 10.60 -17.76
CA PRO A 199 -3.15 11.55 -16.98
C PRO A 199 -3.58 11.61 -15.51
N LEU A 200 -4.84 11.37 -15.24
CA LEU A 200 -5.40 11.39 -13.90
C LEU A 200 -4.90 10.23 -13.03
N THR A 201 -4.89 9.02 -13.61
CA THR A 201 -4.29 7.83 -12.98
C THR A 201 -2.79 8.02 -12.77
N SER A 202 -2.10 8.61 -13.75
CA SER A 202 -0.69 8.99 -13.63
C SER A 202 -0.45 9.96 -12.46
N ALA A 203 -1.30 10.97 -12.30
CA ALA A 203 -1.23 11.91 -11.16
C ALA A 203 -1.47 11.22 -9.82
N LEU A 204 -2.40 10.25 -9.76
CA LEU A 204 -2.62 9.44 -8.55
C LEU A 204 -1.35 8.65 -8.15
N TYR A 205 -0.70 7.99 -9.12
CA TYR A 205 0.56 7.28 -8.83
C TYR A 205 1.69 8.22 -8.45
N LEU A 206 1.70 9.46 -8.96
CA LEU A 206 2.63 10.48 -8.49
C LEU A 206 2.40 10.84 -7.00
N VAL A 207 1.14 10.91 -6.57
CA VAL A 207 0.79 11.08 -5.14
C VAL A 207 1.25 9.87 -4.32
N PHE A 208 1.05 8.64 -4.81
CA PHE A 208 1.54 7.44 -4.14
C PHE A 208 3.06 7.41 -4.04
N LEU A 209 3.78 7.78 -5.09
CA LEU A 209 5.24 7.94 -5.06
C LEU A 209 5.70 8.91 -3.96
N MET A 210 5.04 10.07 -3.84
CA MET A 210 5.34 11.03 -2.77
C MET A 210 5.07 10.45 -1.38
N LEU A 211 3.97 9.73 -1.19
CA LEU A 211 3.66 9.03 0.07
C LEU A 211 4.67 7.93 0.37
N CYS A 212 5.14 7.18 -0.61
CA CYS A 212 6.16 6.15 -0.44
C CYS A 212 7.50 6.76 0.00
N ILE A 213 7.89 7.90 -0.58
CA ILE A 213 9.10 8.64 -0.15
C ILE A 213 8.93 9.18 1.28
N ALA A 214 7.76 9.71 1.63
CA ALA A 214 7.47 10.16 2.98
C ALA A 214 7.50 9.00 3.98
N GLY A 215 6.92 7.85 3.63
CA GLY A 215 6.95 6.62 4.43
C GLY A 215 8.37 6.11 4.66
N LEU A 216 9.18 6.05 3.62
CA LEU A 216 10.59 5.67 3.71
C LEU A 216 11.34 6.56 4.70
N LYS A 217 11.17 7.89 4.59
CA LYS A 217 11.82 8.87 5.49
C LYS A 217 11.32 8.70 6.93
N ARG A 218 10.01 8.61 7.14
CA ARG A 218 9.42 8.52 8.49
C ARG A 218 9.84 7.23 9.20
N TRP A 219 9.82 6.09 8.51
CA TRP A 219 10.23 4.82 9.09
C TRP A 219 11.73 4.76 9.36
N SER A 220 12.58 5.38 8.51
CA SER A 220 14.02 5.43 8.74
C SER A 220 14.40 6.29 9.97
N SER A 221 13.73 7.43 10.19
CA SER A 221 13.93 8.27 11.37
C SER A 221 13.54 7.54 12.66
N GLY A 222 12.40 6.83 12.67
CA GLY A 222 11.98 6.05 13.83
C GLY A 222 12.94 4.91 14.20
N MET A 223 13.60 4.29 13.22
CA MET A 223 14.64 3.29 13.49
C MET A 223 15.90 3.90 14.11
N SER A 224 16.30 5.09 13.71
CA SER A 224 17.49 5.78 14.23
C SER A 224 17.30 6.16 15.71
N GLU A 225 16.11 6.62 16.10
CA GLU A 225 15.78 6.98 17.48
C GLU A 225 15.80 5.76 18.42
N MET A 226 15.27 4.61 17.95
CA MET A 226 15.31 3.37 18.74
C MET A 226 16.74 2.85 18.96
N GLY A 227 17.64 3.01 17.99
CA GLY A 227 19.04 2.64 18.11
C GLY A 227 19.82 3.51 19.10
N SER A 228 19.49 4.81 19.22
CA SER A 228 20.17 5.72 20.12
C SER A 228 19.76 5.57 21.59
N ASN A 229 18.57 5.08 21.87
CA ASN A 229 18.06 4.85 23.23
C ASN A 229 18.49 3.48 23.82
N SER A 230 19.15 2.64 23.05
CA SER A 230 19.63 1.30 23.48
C SER A 230 21.14 1.25 23.78
N THR A 231 21.84 2.37 23.63
CA THR A 231 23.27 2.57 23.99
C THR A 231 23.40 3.40 25.23
#